data_e123ffafe7d022a9930da42ed6b9a791
#
_entry.id   e123ffafe7d022a9930da42ed6b9a791
#
_cell.length_a   1.000
_cell.length_b   1.000
_cell.length_c   1.000
_cell.angle_alpha   90.00
_cell.angle_beta   90.00
_cell.angle_gamma   90.00
#
_symmetry.space_group_name_H-M   'P 1'
#
loop_
_entity.id
_entity.type
_entity.pdbx_description
1 polymer ?
#
loop_
_entity_poly.entity_id
_entity_poly.type
_entity_poly.pdbx_seq_one_letter_code
_entity_poly.pdbx_strand_id
1 'polypeptide(L)'
;QMCIRDRFLEDGVQNELDPSYHIGVVAGFYNIYKIAQLNNKLSLFPSTYIEQLRKAARFVMDIIYPDYTIDNFNDTRSASYTKNVLLRNLRQYSEMFPDDAEMKWMSTEGKQGTTPAGLTQIYDASGYYMLRSGWGKSSTMMILKNNNNPDNKWHCQPDNGTFGIYRNGRNFFPDAGVYSFGGTSASNEDRKTFLATKNHNTMTALSATIANGYMKGEFLKHETKGNTQILVTQNQIKAGLTHRRAVFFVDKEFFVLVDEGYGDGNKDKINLNFHLCSSEANETVYDDLSASYQYGAHTTFANNNILVRTFAETNQDFGKSNVASDVSNKLGEKNASRKGYQYTIRKPQNGAARFITVIYPFEAVSTLNNLTMDAQFTDNASEDAGTFHTNGCLLYTSPSP
;
A
#
# COMPACT_ATOMS: atom_id res chain seq x y z
N GLN A 1 18.71 29.84 -0.98
CA GLN A 1 17.70 29.40 0.00
C GLN A 1 16.97 28.19 -0.59
N MET A 2 17.37 27.00 -0.21
CA MET A 2 16.56 25.81 -0.51
C MET A 2 15.35 25.88 0.42
N CYS A 3 14.21 26.25 -0.12
CA CYS A 3 13.01 26.47 0.67
C CYS A 3 12.44 25.09 1.04
N ILE A 4 12.21 24.83 2.32
CA ILE A 4 11.56 23.58 2.79
C ILE A 4 10.19 23.41 2.13
N ARG A 5 9.52 24.55 1.85
CA ARG A 5 8.23 24.60 1.17
C ARG A 5 8.25 23.94 -0.23
N ASP A 6 9.39 23.98 -0.93
CA ASP A 6 9.51 23.41 -2.28
C ASP A 6 9.86 21.92 -2.26
N ARG A 7 10.17 21.37 -1.09
CA ARG A 7 10.59 19.98 -0.91
C ARG A 7 9.54 19.08 -0.31
N PHE A 8 8.57 19.64 0.42
CA PHE A 8 7.54 18.90 1.09
C PHE A 8 6.16 19.39 0.66
N LEU A 9 5.24 18.45 0.50
CA LEU A 9 3.83 18.71 0.29
C LEU A 9 3.17 19.18 1.60
N GLU A 10 1.91 19.59 1.53
CA GLU A 10 1.18 20.15 2.67
C GLU A 10 1.04 19.14 3.85
N ASP A 11 0.99 17.87 3.54
CA ASP A 11 0.93 16.77 4.50
C ASP A 11 2.30 16.39 5.11
N GLY A 12 3.38 17.02 4.67
CA GLY A 12 4.73 16.80 5.17
C GLY A 12 5.52 15.74 4.41
N VAL A 13 4.96 15.11 3.38
CA VAL A 13 5.67 14.14 2.56
C VAL A 13 6.56 14.86 1.55
N GLN A 14 7.75 14.33 1.33
CA GLN A 14 8.69 14.86 0.36
C GLN A 14 8.12 14.68 -1.07
N ASN A 15 8.29 15.70 -1.92
CA ASN A 15 7.61 15.83 -3.21
C ASN A 15 7.94 14.76 -4.26
N GLU A 16 9.01 13.97 -4.07
CA GLU A 16 9.33 12.82 -4.92
C GLU A 16 8.52 11.55 -4.54
N LEU A 17 7.77 11.59 -3.43
CA LEU A 17 6.85 10.55 -2.98
C LEU A 17 7.51 9.19 -2.70
N ASP A 18 8.83 9.16 -2.59
CA ASP A 18 9.57 7.95 -2.26
C ASP A 18 9.92 7.93 -0.76
N PRO A 19 9.51 6.89 -0.01
CA PRO A 19 9.79 6.82 1.42
C PRO A 19 11.28 6.87 1.79
N SER A 20 12.15 6.26 0.99
CA SER A 20 13.58 6.26 1.27
C SER A 20 14.24 7.63 1.05
N TYR A 21 13.88 8.30 -0.03
CA TYR A 21 14.32 9.68 -0.30
C TYR A 21 13.76 10.65 0.73
N HIS A 22 12.51 10.45 1.15
CA HIS A 22 11.91 11.23 2.23
C HIS A 22 12.72 11.12 3.53
N ILE A 23 13.06 9.90 3.99
CA ILE A 23 13.88 9.67 5.19
C ILE A 23 15.24 10.36 5.04
N GLY A 24 15.87 10.27 3.88
CA GLY A 24 17.15 10.92 3.58
C GLY A 24 17.09 12.44 3.67
N VAL A 25 16.03 13.03 3.13
CA VAL A 25 15.79 14.49 3.18
C VAL A 25 15.56 14.97 4.61
N VAL A 26 14.72 14.26 5.38
CA VAL A 26 14.48 14.60 6.80
C VAL A 26 15.78 14.50 7.64
N ALA A 27 16.62 13.51 7.36
CA ALA A 27 17.94 13.41 8.01
C ALA A 27 18.85 14.61 7.69
N GLY A 28 18.80 15.11 6.45
CA GLY A 28 19.50 16.35 6.06
C GLY A 28 19.02 17.57 6.86
N PHE A 29 17.73 17.73 7.01
CA PHE A 29 17.12 18.81 7.81
C PHE A 29 17.41 18.66 9.31
N TYR A 30 17.46 17.44 9.84
CA TYR A 30 17.91 17.20 11.19
C TYR A 30 19.33 17.72 11.43
N ASN A 31 20.25 17.48 10.51
CA ASN A 31 21.62 17.97 10.64
C ASN A 31 21.68 19.49 10.72
N ILE A 32 20.88 20.19 9.88
CA ILE A 32 20.78 21.66 9.91
C ILE A 32 20.20 22.11 11.26
N TYR A 33 19.15 21.45 11.75
CA TYR A 33 18.56 21.73 13.05
C TYR A 33 19.59 21.58 14.18
N LYS A 34 20.37 20.50 14.18
CA LYS A 34 21.41 20.25 15.20
C LYS A 34 22.51 21.31 15.18
N ILE A 35 22.96 21.71 14.00
CA ILE A 35 23.97 22.80 13.88
C ILE A 35 23.41 24.09 14.47
N ALA A 36 22.16 24.43 14.16
CA ALA A 36 21.52 25.62 14.71
C ALA A 36 21.33 25.53 16.23
N GLN A 37 20.94 24.38 16.75
CA GLN A 37 20.81 24.13 18.20
C GLN A 37 22.14 24.33 18.94
N LEU A 38 23.20 23.72 18.43
CA LEU A 38 24.55 23.81 19.04
C LEU A 38 25.09 25.24 19.03
N ASN A 39 24.65 26.09 18.12
CA ASN A 39 25.05 27.49 18.00
C ASN A 39 24.03 28.47 18.62
N ASN A 40 22.99 28.00 19.31
CA ASN A 40 21.90 28.81 19.86
C ASN A 40 21.17 29.66 18.79
N LYS A 41 20.96 29.11 17.60
CA LYS A 41 20.38 29.76 16.44
C LYS A 41 19.01 29.19 16.00
N LEU A 42 18.36 28.39 16.83
CA LEU A 42 17.04 27.82 16.49
C LEU A 42 15.97 28.89 16.26
N SER A 43 16.10 30.05 16.93
CA SER A 43 15.19 31.18 16.75
C SER A 43 15.23 31.80 15.33
N LEU A 44 16.21 31.44 14.52
CA LEU A 44 16.26 31.86 13.12
C LEU A 44 15.31 31.07 12.21
N PHE A 45 14.81 29.93 12.67
CA PHE A 45 13.83 29.17 11.91
C PHE A 45 12.42 29.69 12.21
N PRO A 46 11.62 30.01 11.18
CA PRO A 46 10.20 30.32 11.40
C PRO A 46 9.45 29.09 11.91
N SER A 47 8.37 29.33 12.66
CA SER A 47 7.52 28.25 13.17
C SER A 47 7.03 27.30 12.06
N THR A 48 6.68 27.83 10.92
CA THR A 48 6.25 27.04 9.75
C THR A 48 7.30 26.05 9.26
N TYR A 49 8.60 26.36 9.43
CA TYR A 49 9.69 25.42 9.13
C TYR A 49 9.68 24.25 10.10
N ILE A 50 9.55 24.54 11.39
CA ILE A 50 9.54 23.52 12.45
C ILE A 50 8.30 22.63 12.35
N GLU A 51 7.13 23.21 12.07
CA GLU A 51 5.90 22.48 11.85
C GLU A 51 5.97 21.53 10.65
N GLN A 52 6.51 22.01 9.53
CA GLN A 52 6.68 21.16 8.35
C GLN A 52 7.68 20.02 8.59
N LEU A 53 8.74 20.29 9.33
CA LEU A 53 9.70 19.25 9.72
C LEU A 53 9.08 18.22 10.67
N ARG A 54 8.17 18.65 11.59
CA ARG A 54 7.43 17.75 12.46
C ARG A 54 6.49 16.84 11.64
N LYS A 55 5.75 17.39 10.67
CA LYS A 55 4.92 16.60 9.76
C LYS A 55 5.75 15.58 8.98
N ALA A 56 6.92 15.99 8.47
CA ALA A 56 7.80 15.12 7.74
C ALA A 56 8.35 13.97 8.60
N ALA A 57 8.75 14.25 9.84
CA ALA A 57 9.15 13.21 10.80
C ALA A 57 7.99 12.28 11.15
N ARG A 58 6.78 12.83 11.27
CA ARG A 58 5.56 12.05 11.54
C ARG A 58 5.24 11.05 10.43
N PHE A 59 5.37 11.44 9.17
CA PHE A 59 5.18 10.53 8.05
C PHE A 59 6.08 9.30 8.13
N VAL A 60 7.36 9.48 8.49
CA VAL A 60 8.27 8.32 8.67
C VAL A 60 7.77 7.38 9.77
N MET A 61 7.28 7.94 10.87
CA MET A 61 6.71 7.15 11.97
C MET A 61 5.48 6.37 11.52
N ASP A 62 4.66 6.99 10.67
CA ASP A 62 3.38 6.43 10.27
C ASP A 62 3.49 5.42 9.12
N ILE A 63 4.51 5.51 8.25
CA ILE A 63 4.65 4.61 7.09
C ILE A 63 5.44 3.33 7.41
N ILE A 64 6.20 3.28 8.49
CA ILE A 64 6.92 2.07 8.87
C ILE A 64 5.97 1.03 9.48
N TYR A 65 6.27 -0.24 9.23
CA TYR A 65 5.52 -1.34 9.82
C TYR A 65 5.80 -1.48 11.33
N PRO A 66 4.90 -2.13 12.09
CA PRO A 66 5.02 -2.25 13.55
C PRO A 66 6.28 -2.96 14.06
N ASP A 67 7.01 -3.67 13.22
CA ASP A 67 8.30 -4.30 13.54
C ASP A 67 9.51 -3.44 13.15
N TYR A 68 9.27 -2.19 12.76
CA TYR A 68 10.30 -1.25 12.28
C TYR A 68 10.96 -1.71 10.96
N THR A 69 10.15 -2.19 10.04
CA THR A 69 10.50 -2.39 8.64
C THR A 69 9.73 -1.41 7.74
N ILE A 70 10.13 -1.30 6.50
CA ILE A 70 9.49 -0.43 5.50
C ILE A 70 9.26 -1.23 4.22
N ASP A 71 8.21 -0.91 3.47
CA ASP A 71 7.95 -1.53 2.18
C ASP A 71 8.78 -0.89 1.05
N ASN A 72 8.82 -1.56 -0.10
CA ASN A 72 9.59 -1.14 -1.28
C ASN A 72 8.80 -0.20 -2.22
N PHE A 73 7.84 0.56 -1.73
CA PHE A 73 7.09 1.48 -2.58
C PHE A 73 8.02 2.44 -3.34
N ASN A 74 7.70 2.66 -4.59
CA ASN A 74 8.48 3.51 -5.50
C ASN A 74 9.92 2.98 -5.64
N ASP A 75 10.91 3.85 -5.59
CA ASP A 75 12.33 3.47 -5.67
C ASP A 75 12.92 3.10 -4.30
N THR A 76 12.09 2.93 -3.26
CA THR A 76 12.52 2.53 -1.92
C THR A 76 13.16 1.14 -1.95
N ARG A 77 14.26 1.00 -1.22
CA ARG A 77 14.94 -0.27 -0.98
C ARG A 77 14.91 -0.59 0.50
N SER A 78 13.91 -1.37 0.90
CA SER A 78 13.63 -1.68 2.32
C SER A 78 14.82 -2.30 3.05
N ALA A 79 15.62 -3.12 2.38
CA ALA A 79 16.81 -3.75 2.96
C ALA A 79 17.89 -2.76 3.40
N SER A 80 17.91 -1.54 2.84
CA SER A 80 18.81 -0.46 3.27
C SER A 80 18.31 0.26 4.54
N TYR A 81 17.05 0.05 4.90
CA TYR A 81 16.39 0.67 6.06
C TYR A 81 16.07 -0.38 7.12
N THR A 82 17.11 -0.99 7.66
CA THR A 82 16.98 -1.95 8.76
C THR A 82 16.35 -1.31 9.98
N LYS A 83 15.80 -2.13 10.89
CA LYS A 83 15.25 -1.68 12.18
C LYS A 83 16.18 -0.70 12.90
N ASN A 84 17.48 -0.99 12.93
CA ASN A 84 18.46 -0.12 13.61
C ASN A 84 18.59 1.26 12.93
N VAL A 85 18.51 1.32 11.61
CA VAL A 85 18.54 2.57 10.85
C VAL A 85 17.28 3.38 11.14
N LEU A 86 16.11 2.76 11.07
CA LEU A 86 14.85 3.44 11.36
C LEU A 86 14.74 3.91 12.81
N LEU A 87 15.15 3.09 13.78
CA LEU A 87 15.21 3.50 15.18
C LEU A 87 16.16 4.68 15.43
N ARG A 88 17.30 4.72 14.73
CA ARG A 88 18.21 5.87 14.80
C ARG A 88 17.49 7.14 14.32
N ASN A 89 16.78 7.08 13.19
CA ASN A 89 16.03 8.22 12.67
C ASN A 89 14.92 8.66 13.63
N LEU A 90 14.15 7.73 14.17
CA LEU A 90 13.11 8.02 15.15
C LEU A 90 13.66 8.66 16.44
N ARG A 91 14.85 8.25 16.90
CA ARG A 91 15.52 8.92 18.04
C ARG A 91 15.90 10.36 17.70
N GLN A 92 16.39 10.62 16.50
CA GLN A 92 16.66 11.98 16.03
C GLN A 92 15.39 12.83 16.00
N TYR A 93 14.26 12.27 15.56
CA TYR A 93 12.98 12.98 15.54
C TYR A 93 12.47 13.25 16.97
N SER A 94 12.54 12.28 17.86
CA SER A 94 12.21 12.47 19.27
C SER A 94 13.12 13.49 19.98
N GLU A 95 14.35 13.64 19.53
CA GLU A 95 15.27 14.67 20.02
C GLU A 95 14.91 16.08 19.51
N MET A 96 14.48 16.19 18.25
CA MET A 96 13.98 17.46 17.70
C MET A 96 12.66 17.91 18.36
N PHE A 97 11.81 16.95 18.70
CA PHE A 97 10.45 17.18 19.21
C PHE A 97 10.26 16.47 20.58
N PRO A 98 10.94 16.95 21.65
CA PRO A 98 10.89 16.29 22.95
C PRO A 98 9.53 16.36 23.64
N ASP A 99 8.65 17.24 23.17
CA ASP A 99 7.26 17.39 23.57
C ASP A 99 6.32 16.34 22.91
N ASP A 100 6.77 15.61 21.91
CA ASP A 100 5.99 14.60 21.22
C ASP A 100 6.14 13.22 21.89
N ALA A 101 5.18 12.90 22.77
CA ALA A 101 5.20 11.64 23.51
C ALA A 101 5.01 10.39 22.62
N GLU A 102 4.35 10.51 21.46
CA GLU A 102 4.17 9.42 20.50
C GLU A 102 5.46 9.15 19.73
N MET A 103 6.18 10.18 19.29
CA MET A 103 7.54 10.02 18.72
C MET A 103 8.50 9.40 19.73
N LYS A 104 8.37 9.77 21.00
CA LYS A 104 9.16 9.16 22.09
C LYS A 104 8.86 7.68 22.23
N TRP A 105 7.59 7.30 22.15
CA TRP A 105 7.17 5.90 22.22
C TRP A 105 7.77 5.09 21.07
N MET A 106 7.66 5.58 19.83
CA MET A 106 8.22 4.93 18.64
C MET A 106 9.75 4.81 18.73
N SER A 107 10.46 5.86 19.16
CA SER A 107 11.93 5.88 19.25
C SER A 107 12.50 4.95 20.32
N THR A 108 11.68 4.54 21.29
CA THR A 108 12.06 3.69 22.43
C THR A 108 11.42 2.29 22.39
N GLU A 109 10.80 1.92 21.29
CA GLU A 109 10.08 0.64 21.13
C GLU A 109 9.04 0.43 22.24
N GLY A 110 8.27 1.47 22.53
CA GLY A 110 7.20 1.43 23.51
C GLY A 110 7.64 1.56 24.99
N LYS A 111 8.93 1.74 25.28
CA LYS A 111 9.42 1.78 26.66
C LYS A 111 9.17 3.11 27.36
N GLN A 112 9.02 4.19 26.60
CA GLN A 112 8.78 5.55 27.11
C GLN A 112 7.81 6.29 26.16
N GLY A 113 7.14 7.30 26.68
CA GLY A 113 6.17 8.07 25.91
C GLY A 113 4.77 7.47 25.96
N THR A 114 3.97 7.77 24.95
CA THR A 114 2.58 7.35 24.86
C THR A 114 2.35 6.64 23.52
N THR A 115 1.68 5.49 23.53
CA THR A 115 1.29 4.78 22.32
C THR A 115 0.49 5.71 21.40
N PRO A 116 0.81 5.81 20.11
CA PRO A 116 0.05 6.65 19.19
C PRO A 116 -1.42 6.27 19.16
N ALA A 117 -2.30 7.27 19.25
CA ALA A 117 -3.74 7.06 19.34
C ALA A 117 -4.39 6.81 17.98
N GLY A 118 -3.84 7.40 16.91
CA GLY A 118 -4.39 7.29 15.55
C GLY A 118 -4.17 5.91 14.96
N LEU A 119 -5.24 5.25 14.53
CA LEU A 119 -5.19 3.96 13.82
C LEU A 119 -5.37 4.11 12.31
N THR A 120 -5.73 5.29 11.85
CA THR A 120 -5.83 5.64 10.44
C THR A 120 -5.03 6.91 10.19
N GLN A 121 -4.17 6.90 9.18
CA GLN A 121 -3.43 8.07 8.75
C GLN A 121 -3.75 8.36 7.28
N ILE A 122 -4.08 9.61 6.99
CA ILE A 122 -4.46 10.10 5.68
C ILE A 122 -3.46 11.18 5.26
N TYR A 123 -2.64 10.86 4.27
CA TYR A 123 -1.69 11.76 3.63
C TYR A 123 -2.19 12.05 2.22
N ASP A 124 -3.21 12.92 2.13
CA ASP A 124 -3.96 13.15 0.89
C ASP A 124 -3.14 13.90 -0.17
N ALA A 125 -2.33 14.86 0.24
CA ALA A 125 -1.48 15.60 -0.71
C ALA A 125 -0.47 14.70 -1.42
N SER A 126 0.01 13.66 -0.75
CA SER A 126 0.97 12.69 -1.31
C SER A 126 0.33 11.40 -1.81
N GLY A 127 -0.84 11.03 -1.31
CA GLY A 127 -1.55 9.80 -1.65
C GLY A 127 -1.02 8.56 -0.93
N TYR A 128 -0.70 8.68 0.35
CA TYR A 128 -0.39 7.56 1.23
C TYR A 128 -1.43 7.42 2.33
N TYR A 129 -1.93 6.21 2.54
CA TYR A 129 -2.99 5.94 3.50
C TYR A 129 -2.66 4.69 4.31
N MET A 130 -2.76 4.77 5.63
CA MET A 130 -2.48 3.66 6.52
C MET A 130 -3.69 3.33 7.37
N LEU A 131 -4.04 2.04 7.42
CA LEU A 131 -5.07 1.47 8.27
C LEU A 131 -4.41 0.47 9.22
N ARG A 132 -4.66 0.59 10.54
CA ARG A 132 -4.00 -0.22 11.56
C ARG A 132 -5.00 -0.83 12.54
N SER A 133 -4.70 -2.04 13.03
CA SER A 133 -5.37 -2.58 14.22
C SER A 133 -4.73 -2.10 15.53
N GLY A 134 -3.50 -1.63 15.46
CA GLY A 134 -2.71 -1.15 16.59
C GLY A 134 -1.28 -0.78 16.17
N TRP A 135 -0.44 -0.50 17.15
CA TRP A 135 0.96 -0.08 16.96
C TRP A 135 2.01 -1.13 17.39
N GLY A 136 1.57 -2.18 18.08
CA GLY A 136 2.45 -3.25 18.51
C GLY A 136 2.82 -4.22 17.39
N LYS A 137 3.90 -4.98 17.55
CA LYS A 137 4.44 -5.91 16.54
C LYS A 137 3.43 -6.93 16.02
N SER A 138 2.47 -7.35 16.85
CA SER A 138 1.40 -8.29 16.46
C SER A 138 0.25 -7.65 15.68
N SER A 139 0.26 -6.32 15.52
CA SER A 139 -0.81 -5.61 14.81
C SER A 139 -0.83 -5.92 13.33
N THR A 140 -2.00 -5.72 12.73
CA THR A 140 -2.18 -5.71 11.28
C THR A 140 -2.14 -4.26 10.78
N MET A 141 -1.47 -4.04 9.67
CA MET A 141 -1.38 -2.74 9.02
C MET A 141 -1.46 -2.90 7.51
N MET A 142 -2.31 -2.12 6.88
CA MET A 142 -2.28 -1.90 5.44
C MET A 142 -1.71 -0.51 5.15
N ILE A 143 -0.82 -0.43 4.17
CA ILE A 143 -0.43 0.82 3.51
C ILE A 143 -0.99 0.78 2.11
N LEU A 144 -1.85 1.74 1.76
CA LEU A 144 -2.33 1.92 0.40
C LEU A 144 -1.62 3.12 -0.21
N LYS A 145 -1.09 2.93 -1.42
CA LYS A 145 -0.43 3.97 -2.21
C LYS A 145 -1.31 4.36 -3.38
N ASN A 146 -1.63 5.64 -3.47
CA ASN A 146 -2.39 6.24 -4.57
C ASN A 146 -1.90 7.66 -4.82
N ASN A 147 -0.66 7.77 -5.28
CA ASN A 147 0.11 9.00 -5.34
C ASN A 147 -0.62 10.12 -6.09
N ASN A 148 -0.54 11.31 -5.52
CA ASN A 148 -1.30 12.48 -5.94
C ASN A 148 -0.41 13.64 -6.48
N ASN A 149 0.75 13.33 -7.05
CA ASN A 149 1.61 14.32 -7.66
C ASN A 149 2.01 13.91 -9.09
N PRO A 150 1.12 14.11 -10.09
CA PRO A 150 1.33 13.64 -11.45
C PRO A 150 2.49 14.37 -12.18
N ASP A 151 2.87 15.55 -11.73
CA ASP A 151 3.93 16.36 -12.34
C ASP A 151 5.33 15.87 -11.95
N ASN A 152 5.44 15.15 -10.83
CA ASN A 152 6.70 14.58 -10.39
C ASN A 152 6.81 13.11 -10.78
N LYS A 153 7.61 12.86 -11.82
CA LYS A 153 7.88 11.51 -12.35
C LYS A 153 9.16 10.89 -11.80
N TRP A 154 9.89 11.61 -10.98
CA TRP A 154 11.12 11.13 -10.38
C TRP A 154 10.81 10.18 -9.23
N HIS A 155 11.40 9.00 -9.28
CA HIS A 155 11.29 7.97 -8.26
C HIS A 155 9.88 7.38 -8.02
N CYS A 156 8.85 7.80 -8.81
CA CYS A 156 7.51 7.26 -8.75
C CYS A 156 7.34 6.07 -9.71
N GLN A 157 6.49 5.12 -9.32
CA GLN A 157 6.12 3.96 -10.13
C GLN A 157 4.66 4.03 -10.57
N PRO A 158 4.31 3.43 -11.73
CA PRO A 158 2.95 3.44 -12.27
C PRO A 158 2.05 2.39 -11.60
N ASP A 159 1.85 2.47 -10.30
CA ASP A 159 1.24 1.44 -9.47
C ASP A 159 0.15 1.98 -8.53
N ASN A 160 -0.45 3.12 -8.84
CA ASN A 160 -1.52 3.71 -8.04
C ASN A 160 -2.63 2.70 -7.74
N GLY A 161 -3.13 2.74 -6.51
CA GLY A 161 -4.05 1.78 -5.95
C GLY A 161 -3.38 0.54 -5.36
N THR A 162 -2.05 0.38 -5.46
CA THR A 162 -1.32 -0.73 -4.84
C THR A 162 -1.31 -0.62 -3.30
N PHE A 163 -1.05 -1.73 -2.65
CA PHE A 163 -0.95 -1.80 -1.20
C PHE A 163 0.05 -2.85 -0.73
N GLY A 164 0.56 -2.64 0.48
CA GLY A 164 1.24 -3.66 1.28
C GLY A 164 0.43 -4.00 2.52
N ILE A 165 0.52 -5.22 3.01
CA ILE A 165 -0.13 -5.66 4.26
C ILE A 165 0.88 -6.37 5.14
N TYR A 166 1.10 -5.78 6.30
CA TYR A 166 1.87 -6.39 7.39
C TYR A 166 0.94 -6.98 8.44
N ARG A 167 1.30 -8.14 8.96
CA ARG A 167 0.67 -8.73 10.15
C ARG A 167 1.69 -9.57 10.91
N ASN A 168 1.79 -9.34 12.21
CA ASN A 168 2.55 -10.16 13.15
C ASN A 168 3.94 -10.56 12.64
N GLY A 169 4.74 -9.58 12.22
CA GLY A 169 6.14 -9.77 11.78
C GLY A 169 6.30 -10.20 10.32
N ARG A 170 5.25 -10.20 9.50
CA ARG A 170 5.33 -10.57 8.07
C ARG A 170 4.64 -9.57 7.18
N ASN A 171 5.32 -9.11 6.13
CA ASN A 171 4.71 -8.42 5.02
C ASN A 171 4.18 -9.45 4.02
N PHE A 172 2.86 -9.54 3.88
CA PHE A 172 2.20 -10.50 3.00
C PHE A 172 2.11 -10.07 1.54
N PHE A 173 2.19 -8.77 1.28
CA PHE A 173 2.09 -8.19 -0.06
C PHE A 173 3.27 -7.25 -0.31
N PRO A 174 4.53 -7.76 -0.25
CA PRO A 174 5.69 -6.91 -0.45
C PRO A 174 5.69 -6.32 -1.86
N ASP A 175 5.98 -5.03 -1.97
CA ASP A 175 6.13 -4.39 -3.26
C ASP A 175 7.33 -4.93 -4.03
N ALA A 176 7.28 -4.83 -5.37
CA ALA A 176 8.38 -5.29 -6.23
C ALA A 176 9.67 -4.50 -6.01
N GLY A 177 9.54 -3.21 -5.72
CA GLY A 177 10.67 -2.30 -5.60
C GLY A 177 11.24 -1.88 -6.95
N VAL A 178 12.50 -1.44 -6.93
CA VAL A 178 13.14 -0.77 -8.07
C VAL A 178 14.03 -1.67 -8.90
N TYR A 179 14.55 -2.76 -8.37
CA TYR A 179 15.59 -3.63 -8.90
C TYR A 179 16.96 -2.90 -9.10
N SER A 180 17.01 -1.87 -9.97
CA SER A 180 18.22 -1.08 -10.21
C SER A 180 17.88 0.33 -10.65
N PHE A 181 18.81 1.27 -10.48
CA PHE A 181 18.68 2.65 -10.98
C PHE A 181 19.23 2.86 -12.40
N GLY A 182 19.70 1.81 -13.03
CA GLY A 182 20.31 1.81 -14.35
C GLY A 182 21.30 0.66 -14.48
N GLY A 183 22.03 0.60 -15.58
CA GLY A 183 23.05 -0.41 -15.79
C GLY A 183 23.04 -1.00 -17.21
N THR A 184 23.25 -2.30 -17.32
CA THR A 184 23.25 -3.05 -18.60
C THR A 184 21.82 -3.11 -19.18
N SER A 185 21.71 -3.49 -20.46
CA SER A 185 20.40 -3.70 -21.09
C SER A 185 19.56 -4.74 -20.32
N ALA A 186 20.16 -5.81 -19.81
CA ALA A 186 19.47 -6.81 -19.01
C ALA A 186 18.94 -6.23 -17.69
N SER A 187 19.74 -5.42 -16.98
CA SER A 187 19.29 -4.72 -15.74
C SER A 187 18.13 -3.77 -16.02
N ASN A 188 18.12 -3.11 -17.17
CA ASN A 188 17.04 -2.21 -17.55
C ASN A 188 15.74 -2.98 -17.88
N GLU A 189 15.80 -4.16 -18.48
CA GLU A 189 14.62 -5.00 -18.71
C GLU A 189 14.06 -5.56 -17.40
N ASP A 190 14.92 -6.00 -16.49
CA ASP A 190 14.49 -6.40 -15.16
C ASP A 190 13.83 -5.23 -14.39
N ARG A 191 14.43 -4.03 -14.44
CA ARG A 191 13.80 -2.81 -13.86
C ARG A 191 12.42 -2.55 -14.44
N LYS A 192 12.26 -2.61 -15.77
CA LYS A 192 10.94 -2.44 -16.40
C LYS A 192 9.93 -3.48 -15.91
N THR A 193 10.37 -4.72 -15.68
CA THR A 193 9.53 -5.77 -15.13
C THR A 193 9.08 -5.42 -13.72
N PHE A 194 10.00 -5.00 -12.85
CA PHE A 194 9.68 -4.62 -11.47
C PHE A 194 8.71 -3.42 -11.40
N LEU A 195 8.90 -2.44 -12.27
CA LEU A 195 8.06 -1.23 -12.32
C LEU A 195 6.72 -1.41 -13.03
N ALA A 196 6.50 -2.53 -13.73
CA ALA A 196 5.29 -2.72 -14.52
C ALA A 196 4.03 -2.80 -13.62
N THR A 197 3.03 -1.99 -13.91
CA THR A 197 1.78 -1.89 -13.12
C THR A 197 1.14 -3.25 -12.81
N LYS A 198 1.20 -4.20 -13.76
CA LYS A 198 0.66 -5.57 -13.58
C LYS A 198 1.37 -6.37 -12.48
N ASN A 199 2.55 -5.94 -12.04
CA ASN A 199 3.35 -6.59 -11.01
C ASN A 199 3.13 -5.98 -9.61
N HIS A 200 2.12 -5.13 -9.48
CA HIS A 200 1.67 -4.52 -8.23
C HIS A 200 0.23 -4.93 -7.91
N ASN A 201 -0.21 -4.68 -6.68
CA ASN A 201 -1.53 -5.10 -6.17
C ASN A 201 -2.61 -4.09 -6.58
N THR A 202 -2.82 -3.93 -7.88
CA THR A 202 -3.73 -2.94 -8.43
C THR A 202 -4.42 -3.43 -9.70
N MET A 203 -5.31 -2.61 -10.20
CA MET A 203 -6.07 -2.88 -11.43
C MET A 203 -5.30 -2.39 -12.65
N THR A 204 -5.35 -3.15 -13.73
CA THR A 204 -4.80 -2.78 -15.04
C THR A 204 -5.82 -3.05 -16.15
N ALA A 205 -5.68 -2.35 -17.27
CA ALA A 205 -6.41 -2.64 -18.50
C ALA A 205 -5.46 -3.25 -19.52
N LEU A 206 -5.93 -4.24 -20.29
CA LEU A 206 -5.09 -4.93 -21.28
C LEU A 206 -4.56 -3.96 -22.35
N SER A 207 -5.35 -2.95 -22.70
CA SER A 207 -4.98 -1.93 -23.69
C SER A 207 -4.19 -0.74 -23.09
N ALA A 208 -3.99 -0.71 -21.76
CA ALA A 208 -3.23 0.37 -21.15
C ALA A 208 -1.73 0.21 -21.44
N THR A 209 -1.10 1.26 -21.89
CA THR A 209 0.35 1.35 -21.99
C THR A 209 0.92 1.84 -20.65
N ILE A 210 2.11 1.37 -20.31
CA ILE A 210 2.84 1.74 -19.06
C ILE A 210 3.00 3.26 -18.90
N ALA A 211 2.95 4.02 -20.00
CA ALA A 211 3.04 5.48 -20.00
C ALA A 211 1.95 6.20 -19.18
N ASN A 212 0.87 5.52 -18.83
CA ASN A 212 -0.25 6.08 -18.09
C ASN A 212 -0.09 6.00 -16.57
N GLY A 213 1.02 5.48 -16.08
CA GLY A 213 1.22 5.19 -14.66
C GLY A 213 1.42 6.39 -13.74
N TYR A 214 1.53 7.59 -14.29
CA TYR A 214 1.67 8.82 -13.49
C TYR A 214 0.36 9.60 -13.38
N MET A 215 -0.76 8.92 -13.55
CA MET A 215 -2.05 9.56 -13.39
C MET A 215 -2.34 9.84 -11.92
N LYS A 216 -2.91 11.02 -11.69
CA LYS A 216 -3.23 11.51 -10.37
C LYS A 216 -4.14 10.57 -9.61
N GLY A 217 -3.72 10.16 -8.41
CA GLY A 217 -4.59 9.54 -7.44
C GLY A 217 -5.49 10.58 -6.76
N GLU A 218 -6.67 10.16 -6.37
CA GLU A 218 -7.65 10.98 -5.66
C GLU A 218 -8.12 10.27 -4.39
N PHE A 219 -8.18 11.03 -3.31
CA PHE A 219 -8.85 10.63 -2.08
C PHE A 219 -10.33 10.98 -2.20
N LEU A 220 -11.20 10.03 -1.89
CA LEU A 220 -12.65 10.26 -1.95
C LEU A 220 -13.28 10.28 -0.57
N LYS A 221 -12.93 9.33 0.30
CA LYS A 221 -13.57 9.19 1.60
C LYS A 221 -12.72 8.43 2.60
N HIS A 222 -12.79 8.84 3.85
CA HIS A 222 -12.42 8.05 5.01
C HIS A 222 -13.55 8.12 6.06
N GLU A 223 -13.85 6.99 6.67
CA GLU A 223 -14.84 6.88 7.74
C GLU A 223 -14.46 5.74 8.68
N THR A 224 -14.83 5.86 9.94
CA THR A 224 -14.76 4.76 10.91
C THR A 224 -16.16 4.50 11.47
N LYS A 225 -16.67 3.28 11.32
CA LYS A 225 -17.94 2.82 11.88
C LYS A 225 -17.70 1.68 12.85
N GLY A 226 -17.92 1.92 14.14
CA GLY A 226 -17.54 0.98 15.17
C GLY A 226 -16.03 0.70 15.12
N ASN A 227 -15.65 -0.55 14.92
CA ASN A 227 -14.26 -0.96 14.77
C ASN A 227 -13.80 -1.02 13.30
N THR A 228 -14.69 -0.84 12.33
CA THR A 228 -14.38 -0.92 10.89
C THR A 228 -13.88 0.42 10.38
N GLN A 229 -12.70 0.41 9.76
CA GLN A 229 -12.12 1.56 9.07
C GLN A 229 -12.44 1.45 7.58
N ILE A 230 -12.86 2.54 6.96
CA ILE A 230 -13.27 2.61 5.56
C ILE A 230 -12.41 3.66 4.86
N LEU A 231 -11.83 3.30 3.72
CA LEU A 231 -11.04 4.18 2.87
C LEU A 231 -11.49 4.01 1.42
N VAL A 232 -11.75 5.11 0.72
CA VAL A 232 -12.12 5.10 -0.70
C VAL A 232 -11.18 6.01 -1.47
N THR A 233 -10.56 5.47 -2.51
CA THR A 233 -9.68 6.20 -3.42
C THR A 233 -10.02 5.87 -4.87
N GLN A 234 -9.55 6.70 -5.79
CA GLN A 234 -9.60 6.39 -7.22
C GLN A 234 -8.37 6.91 -7.96
N ASN A 235 -8.09 6.31 -9.11
CA ASN A 235 -7.05 6.76 -10.03
C ASN A 235 -7.42 6.35 -11.46
N GLN A 236 -6.87 7.06 -12.42
CA GLN A 236 -7.02 6.68 -13.82
C GLN A 236 -6.04 5.55 -14.16
N ILE A 237 -6.56 4.45 -14.74
CA ILE A 237 -5.74 3.37 -15.31
C ILE A 237 -5.19 3.80 -16.67
N LYS A 238 -6.02 4.51 -17.45
CA LYS A 238 -5.72 5.19 -18.70
C LYS A 238 -6.73 6.30 -18.91
N ALA A 239 -6.55 7.14 -19.93
CA ALA A 239 -7.51 8.18 -20.28
C ALA A 239 -8.93 7.56 -20.50
N GLY A 240 -9.92 8.10 -19.79
CA GLY A 240 -11.30 7.64 -19.84
C GLY A 240 -11.61 6.33 -19.08
N LEU A 241 -10.65 5.75 -18.36
CA LEU A 241 -10.88 4.55 -17.56
C LEU A 241 -10.32 4.73 -16.14
N THR A 242 -11.21 4.71 -15.19
CA THR A 242 -10.90 4.94 -13.76
C THR A 242 -10.97 3.63 -12.98
N HIS A 243 -10.03 3.42 -12.08
CA HIS A 243 -10.08 2.43 -11.01
C HIS A 243 -10.52 3.12 -9.73
N ARG A 244 -11.63 2.68 -9.15
CA ARG A 244 -12.06 3.05 -7.80
C ARG A 244 -11.87 1.86 -6.89
N ARG A 245 -11.23 2.09 -5.75
CA ARG A 245 -11.02 1.09 -4.71
C ARG A 245 -11.58 1.58 -3.39
N ALA A 246 -12.51 0.81 -2.80
CA ALA A 246 -12.86 0.93 -1.41
C ALA A 246 -12.18 -0.18 -0.60
N VAL A 247 -11.59 0.20 0.51
CA VAL A 247 -11.01 -0.72 1.48
C VAL A 247 -11.84 -0.64 2.75
N PHE A 248 -12.31 -1.77 3.22
CA PHE A 248 -12.95 -1.95 4.52
C PHE A 248 -12.01 -2.80 5.38
N PHE A 249 -11.45 -2.23 6.42
CA PHE A 249 -10.75 -3.01 7.44
C PHE A 249 -11.77 -3.37 8.52
N VAL A 250 -12.42 -4.50 8.32
CA VAL A 250 -13.60 -4.95 9.07
C VAL A 250 -13.18 -5.41 10.45
N ASP A 251 -13.72 -4.75 11.48
CA ASP A 251 -13.47 -5.00 12.91
C ASP A 251 -11.99 -5.04 13.30
N LYS A 252 -11.11 -4.49 12.43
CA LYS A 252 -9.63 -4.56 12.53
C LYS A 252 -9.07 -6.00 12.46
N GLU A 253 -9.80 -6.91 11.83
CA GLU A 253 -9.45 -8.32 11.72
C GLU A 253 -9.09 -8.72 10.29
N PHE A 254 -9.91 -8.35 9.30
CA PHE A 254 -9.69 -8.70 7.89
C PHE A 254 -10.08 -7.54 6.97
N PHE A 255 -9.63 -7.63 5.70
CA PHE A 255 -9.95 -6.60 4.72
C PHE A 255 -10.97 -7.10 3.69
N VAL A 256 -11.87 -6.21 3.30
CA VAL A 256 -12.69 -6.36 2.10
C VAL A 256 -12.37 -5.21 1.17
N LEU A 257 -12.00 -5.52 -0.06
CA LEU A 257 -11.78 -4.56 -1.12
C LEU A 257 -12.94 -4.63 -2.11
N VAL A 258 -13.48 -3.47 -2.47
CA VAL A 258 -14.41 -3.35 -3.60
C VAL A 258 -13.70 -2.56 -4.69
N ASP A 259 -13.47 -3.20 -5.82
CA ASP A 259 -12.75 -2.64 -6.95
C ASP A 259 -13.68 -2.49 -8.16
N GLU A 260 -13.71 -1.30 -8.75
CA GLU A 260 -14.47 -1.00 -9.94
C GLU A 260 -13.59 -0.35 -11.00
N GLY A 261 -13.56 -0.93 -12.21
CA GLY A 261 -13.00 -0.31 -13.39
C GLY A 261 -14.12 0.27 -14.24
N TYR A 262 -14.27 1.59 -14.30
CA TYR A 262 -15.37 2.28 -14.97
C TYR A 262 -14.92 3.45 -15.85
N GLY A 263 -15.79 3.94 -16.73
CA GLY A 263 -15.51 5.06 -17.64
C GLY A 263 -16.07 4.79 -19.03
N ASP A 264 -15.81 5.71 -19.97
CA ASP A 264 -16.43 5.76 -21.27
C ASP A 264 -16.32 4.45 -22.05
N GLY A 265 -17.41 4.06 -22.67
CA GLY A 265 -17.75 3.11 -23.71
C GLY A 265 -16.83 1.94 -24.05
N ASN A 266 -15.80 1.73 -23.30
CA ASN A 266 -14.71 0.86 -23.67
C ASN A 266 -14.91 -0.57 -23.16
N LYS A 267 -15.06 -1.52 -24.10
CA LYS A 267 -15.15 -2.96 -23.80
C LYS A 267 -13.81 -3.59 -23.49
N ASP A 268 -12.96 -2.92 -22.75
CA ASP A 268 -11.62 -3.41 -22.43
C ASP A 268 -11.65 -4.61 -21.48
N LYS A 269 -10.61 -5.41 -21.54
CA LYS A 269 -10.34 -6.43 -20.53
C LYS A 269 -9.66 -5.76 -19.35
N ILE A 270 -10.24 -5.92 -18.19
CA ILE A 270 -9.76 -5.38 -16.92
C ILE A 270 -9.17 -6.51 -16.11
N ASN A 271 -7.97 -6.29 -15.62
CA ASN A 271 -7.25 -7.23 -14.79
C ASN A 271 -7.13 -6.67 -13.36
N LEU A 272 -7.50 -7.47 -12.39
CA LEU A 272 -7.16 -7.23 -10.98
C LEU A 272 -5.99 -8.13 -10.60
N ASN A 273 -4.92 -7.54 -10.07
CA ASN A 273 -3.67 -8.24 -9.80
C ASN A 273 -3.38 -8.27 -8.31
N PHE A 274 -2.91 -9.43 -7.82
CA PHE A 274 -2.42 -9.61 -6.44
C PHE A 274 -1.12 -10.39 -6.43
N HIS A 275 -0.19 -10.01 -5.54
CA HIS A 275 1.13 -10.62 -5.41
C HIS A 275 1.44 -10.88 -3.93
N LEU A 276 1.36 -12.15 -3.54
CA LEU A 276 1.61 -12.60 -2.17
C LEU A 276 3.10 -12.89 -1.98
N CYS A 277 3.58 -12.71 -0.77
CA CYS A 277 4.89 -13.18 -0.39
C CYS A 277 4.98 -14.71 -0.55
N SER A 278 6.14 -15.18 -0.97
CA SER A 278 6.46 -16.60 -1.04
C SER A 278 7.90 -16.80 -0.62
N SER A 279 8.19 -17.95 -0.03
CA SER A 279 9.55 -18.44 0.17
C SER A 279 9.66 -19.86 -0.41
N GLU A 280 10.86 -20.33 -0.65
CA GLU A 280 11.10 -21.67 -1.20
C GLU A 280 10.51 -22.79 -0.34
N ALA A 281 10.41 -22.58 1.00
CA ALA A 281 9.85 -23.54 1.95
C ALA A 281 8.34 -23.46 2.12
N ASN A 282 7.69 -22.42 1.58
CA ASN A 282 6.27 -22.14 1.80
C ASN A 282 5.63 -21.72 0.49
N GLU A 283 4.94 -22.66 -0.13
CA GLU A 283 4.29 -22.42 -1.41
C GLU A 283 2.96 -21.70 -1.20
N THR A 284 2.65 -20.82 -2.15
CA THR A 284 1.31 -20.26 -2.29
C THR A 284 0.42 -21.28 -3.00
N VAL A 285 -0.72 -21.60 -2.42
CA VAL A 285 -1.75 -22.42 -3.04
C VAL A 285 -2.75 -21.52 -3.75
N TYR A 286 -3.12 -21.91 -4.97
CA TYR A 286 -4.12 -21.20 -5.77
C TYR A 286 -5.43 -22.01 -5.77
N ASP A 287 -6.52 -21.35 -5.42
CA ASP A 287 -7.85 -21.91 -5.43
C ASP A 287 -8.56 -21.51 -6.73
N ASP A 288 -8.77 -22.45 -7.61
CA ASP A 288 -9.59 -22.28 -8.82
C ASP A 288 -11.05 -22.65 -8.51
N LEU A 289 -11.85 -21.62 -8.29
CA LEU A 289 -13.29 -21.71 -8.03
C LEU A 289 -14.10 -21.09 -9.17
N SER A 290 -13.56 -21.18 -10.39
CA SER A 290 -14.09 -20.51 -11.57
C SER A 290 -15.58 -20.78 -11.83
N ALA A 291 -16.08 -21.98 -11.52
CA ALA A 291 -17.50 -22.30 -11.64
C ALA A 291 -18.43 -21.41 -10.80
N SER A 292 -17.89 -20.78 -9.76
CA SER A 292 -18.60 -19.82 -8.89
C SER A 292 -18.11 -18.37 -9.08
N TYR A 293 -17.44 -18.08 -10.19
CA TYR A 293 -16.86 -16.75 -10.48
C TYR A 293 -15.90 -16.26 -9.42
N GLN A 294 -15.13 -17.18 -8.83
CA GLN A 294 -14.19 -16.93 -7.75
C GLN A 294 -12.81 -17.43 -8.11
N TYR A 295 -11.80 -16.70 -7.67
CA TYR A 295 -10.41 -17.15 -7.65
C TYR A 295 -9.76 -16.75 -6.36
N GLY A 296 -8.76 -17.51 -5.92
CA GLY A 296 -8.06 -17.21 -4.69
C GLY A 296 -6.64 -17.74 -4.66
N ALA A 297 -5.95 -17.30 -3.62
CA ALA A 297 -4.63 -17.81 -3.26
C ALA A 297 -4.45 -17.67 -1.75
N HIS A 298 -3.69 -18.57 -1.16
CA HIS A 298 -3.32 -18.48 0.24
C HIS A 298 -1.88 -18.92 0.49
N THR A 299 -1.28 -18.38 1.54
CA THR A 299 0.03 -18.81 2.01
C THR A 299 -0.08 -20.08 2.85
N THR A 300 1.02 -20.83 2.99
CA THR A 300 1.06 -22.11 3.68
C THR A 300 2.16 -22.18 4.74
N PHE A 301 2.41 -21.07 5.42
CA PHE A 301 3.32 -21.06 6.57
C PHE A 301 2.76 -21.90 7.72
N ALA A 302 3.62 -22.33 8.64
CA ALA A 302 3.19 -23.09 9.81
C ALA A 302 2.14 -22.34 10.66
N ASN A 303 2.24 -21.01 10.70
CA ASN A 303 1.28 -20.10 11.32
C ASN A 303 1.36 -18.72 10.65
N ASN A 304 0.43 -17.82 11.00
CA ASN A 304 0.37 -16.47 10.49
C ASN A 304 0.34 -16.43 8.96
N ASN A 305 -0.80 -16.79 8.41
CA ASN A 305 -1.08 -16.89 6.99
C ASN A 305 -2.06 -15.83 6.52
N ILE A 306 -2.21 -15.73 5.19
CA ILE A 306 -3.19 -14.87 4.54
C ILE A 306 -3.91 -15.65 3.42
N LEU A 307 -5.21 -15.48 3.33
CA LEU A 307 -6.05 -15.86 2.19
C LEU A 307 -6.46 -14.61 1.43
N VAL A 308 -6.38 -14.66 0.12
CA VAL A 308 -7.01 -13.70 -0.78
C VAL A 308 -8.04 -14.44 -1.60
N ARG A 309 -9.30 -14.00 -1.59
CA ARG A 309 -10.37 -14.56 -2.41
C ARG A 309 -11.10 -13.44 -3.13
N THR A 310 -11.05 -13.48 -4.45
CA THR A 310 -11.68 -12.48 -5.32
C THR A 310 -12.92 -13.07 -5.98
N PHE A 311 -14.01 -12.37 -5.85
CA PHE A 311 -15.28 -12.60 -6.53
C PHE A 311 -15.39 -11.61 -7.67
N ALA A 312 -15.92 -12.06 -8.79
CA ALA A 312 -16.26 -11.20 -9.93
C ALA A 312 -17.67 -11.46 -10.39
N GLU A 313 -18.27 -10.48 -11.03
CA GLU A 313 -19.63 -10.59 -11.57
C GLU A 313 -19.72 -11.57 -12.74
N THR A 314 -18.62 -11.72 -13.47
CA THR A 314 -18.53 -12.64 -14.61
C THR A 314 -17.20 -13.38 -14.55
N ASN A 315 -17.16 -14.61 -15.03
CA ASN A 315 -15.91 -15.34 -15.19
C ASN A 315 -15.37 -15.15 -16.61
N GLN A 316 -14.07 -14.85 -16.73
CA GLN A 316 -13.42 -14.79 -18.03
C GLN A 316 -12.08 -15.53 -18.05
N ASP A 317 -11.07 -15.00 -17.42
CA ASP A 317 -9.72 -15.59 -17.44
C ASP A 317 -9.05 -15.50 -16.07
N PHE A 318 -8.26 -16.50 -15.76
CA PHE A 318 -7.38 -16.52 -14.57
C PHE A 318 -5.94 -16.79 -15.00
N GLY A 319 -5.03 -15.95 -14.56
CA GLY A 319 -3.60 -16.09 -14.81
C GLY A 319 -2.79 -16.14 -13.53
N LYS A 320 -1.73 -16.96 -13.54
CA LYS A 320 -0.73 -17.01 -12.47
C LYS A 320 0.52 -16.29 -12.93
N SER A 321 1.17 -15.58 -12.03
CA SER A 321 2.43 -14.91 -12.30
C SER A 321 3.42 -15.12 -11.16
N ASN A 322 4.68 -14.97 -11.48
CA ASN A 322 5.76 -15.05 -10.51
C ASN A 322 6.73 -13.90 -10.79
N VAL A 323 6.81 -12.95 -9.88
CA VAL A 323 7.64 -11.76 -10.00
C VAL A 323 8.52 -11.65 -8.76
N ALA A 324 9.81 -11.45 -8.98
CA ALA A 324 10.75 -11.22 -7.90
C ALA A 324 10.48 -9.90 -7.18
N SER A 325 10.90 -9.81 -5.93
CA SER A 325 10.95 -8.58 -5.15
C SER A 325 12.39 -8.13 -5.00
N ASP A 326 12.61 -6.81 -5.05
CA ASP A 326 13.90 -6.19 -4.75
C ASP A 326 13.97 -5.85 -3.26
N VAL A 327 14.30 -6.84 -2.45
CA VAL A 327 14.54 -6.65 -1.01
C VAL A 327 16.01 -6.87 -0.63
N SER A 328 16.89 -6.90 -1.63
CA SER A 328 18.34 -7.05 -1.43
C SER A 328 19.03 -5.73 -1.06
N ASN A 329 20.11 -5.83 -0.31
CA ASN A 329 21.02 -4.70 -0.04
C ASN A 329 21.82 -4.29 -1.29
N LYS A 330 21.86 -5.10 -2.33
CA LYS A 330 22.60 -4.84 -3.56
C LYS A 330 21.64 -4.57 -4.71
N LEU A 331 21.94 -3.53 -5.46
CA LEU A 331 21.23 -3.24 -6.70
C LEU A 331 21.43 -4.38 -7.70
N GLY A 332 20.36 -4.71 -8.41
CA GLY A 332 20.39 -5.77 -9.40
C GLY A 332 20.29 -7.19 -8.84
N GLU A 333 19.99 -7.36 -7.56
CA GLU A 333 19.71 -8.66 -6.96
C GLU A 333 18.22 -8.88 -6.78
N LYS A 334 17.75 -10.08 -7.17
CA LYS A 334 16.39 -10.56 -6.92
C LYS A 334 16.43 -11.42 -5.66
N ASN A 335 15.77 -10.95 -4.61
CA ASN A 335 15.88 -11.61 -3.30
C ASN A 335 14.80 -12.65 -3.06
N ALA A 336 13.54 -12.34 -3.38
CA ALA A 336 12.42 -13.25 -3.18
C ALA A 336 11.45 -13.19 -4.35
N SER A 337 10.85 -14.32 -4.68
CA SER A 337 9.76 -14.37 -5.64
C SER A 337 8.43 -14.12 -4.93
N ARG A 338 7.59 -13.31 -5.56
CA ARG A 338 6.19 -13.14 -5.17
C ARG A 338 5.33 -14.01 -6.05
N LYS A 339 4.32 -14.63 -5.46
CA LYS A 339 3.33 -15.44 -6.19
C LYS A 339 2.12 -14.57 -6.47
N GLY A 340 1.89 -14.31 -7.74
CA GLY A 340 0.81 -13.46 -8.19
C GLY A 340 -0.31 -14.22 -8.91
N TYR A 341 -1.49 -13.67 -8.85
CA TYR A 341 -2.57 -14.03 -9.75
C TYR A 341 -3.23 -12.79 -10.34
N GLN A 342 -3.84 -12.98 -11.49
CA GLN A 342 -4.57 -11.98 -12.22
C GLN A 342 -5.96 -12.52 -12.54
N TYR A 343 -7.00 -11.79 -12.12
CA TYR A 343 -8.36 -12.10 -12.52
C TYR A 343 -8.81 -11.10 -13.58
N THR A 344 -9.13 -11.60 -14.75
CA THR A 344 -9.51 -10.81 -15.92
C THR A 344 -10.99 -10.94 -16.19
N ILE A 345 -11.69 -9.81 -16.30
CA ILE A 345 -13.07 -9.75 -16.82
C ILE A 345 -13.17 -8.69 -17.92
N ARG A 346 -14.19 -8.82 -18.76
CA ARG A 346 -14.48 -7.81 -19.76
C ARG A 346 -15.40 -6.74 -19.15
N LYS A 347 -14.97 -5.49 -19.19
CA LYS A 347 -15.82 -4.36 -18.81
C LYS A 347 -17.00 -4.24 -19.75
N PRO A 348 -18.24 -4.16 -19.26
CA PRO A 348 -19.41 -3.80 -20.07
C PRO A 348 -19.23 -2.42 -20.73
N GLN A 349 -19.90 -2.18 -21.85
CA GLN A 349 -19.76 -0.92 -22.59
C GLN A 349 -20.17 0.29 -21.74
N ASN A 350 -21.30 0.19 -21.05
CA ASN A 350 -21.90 1.26 -20.24
C ASN A 350 -21.96 0.87 -18.76
N GLY A 351 -20.97 0.13 -18.27
CA GLY A 351 -20.93 -0.34 -16.89
C GLY A 351 -19.51 -0.44 -16.35
N ALA A 352 -19.36 -1.00 -15.17
CA ALA A 352 -18.09 -1.22 -14.52
C ALA A 352 -17.66 -2.70 -14.61
N ALA A 353 -16.34 -2.92 -14.64
CA ALA A 353 -15.77 -4.21 -14.26
C ALA A 353 -15.68 -4.24 -12.73
N ARG A 354 -16.35 -5.18 -12.08
CA ARG A 354 -16.55 -5.19 -10.63
C ARG A 354 -15.96 -6.42 -9.98
N PHE A 355 -15.26 -6.18 -8.87
CA PHE A 355 -14.65 -7.22 -8.05
C PHE A 355 -14.89 -6.93 -6.57
N ILE A 356 -15.11 -7.98 -5.79
CA ILE A 356 -15.06 -7.95 -4.34
C ILE A 356 -13.95 -8.90 -3.91
N THR A 357 -13.00 -8.43 -3.12
CA THR A 357 -11.89 -9.25 -2.66
C THR A 357 -11.86 -9.28 -1.13
N VAL A 358 -11.84 -10.47 -0.56
CA VAL A 358 -11.60 -10.69 0.86
C VAL A 358 -10.14 -11.04 1.07
N ILE A 359 -9.47 -10.33 1.96
CA ILE A 359 -8.12 -10.64 2.42
C ILE A 359 -8.22 -11.03 3.89
N TYR A 360 -8.09 -12.32 4.15
CA TYR A 360 -8.42 -12.93 5.45
C TYR A 360 -7.16 -13.52 6.10
N PRO A 361 -6.69 -12.95 7.22
CA PRO A 361 -5.62 -13.53 8.00
C PRO A 361 -6.10 -14.80 8.73
N PHE A 362 -5.28 -15.84 8.73
CA PHE A 362 -5.57 -17.09 9.45
C PHE A 362 -4.28 -17.70 10.00
N GLU A 363 -4.40 -18.65 10.93
CA GLU A 363 -3.23 -19.28 11.53
C GLU A 363 -2.81 -20.54 10.77
N ALA A 364 -3.61 -21.59 10.79
CA ALA A 364 -3.28 -22.85 10.14
C ALA A 364 -4.16 -23.12 8.92
N VAL A 365 -3.62 -23.77 7.89
CA VAL A 365 -4.35 -24.09 6.65
C VAL A 365 -5.63 -24.90 6.91
N SER A 366 -5.63 -25.76 7.93
CA SER A 366 -6.80 -26.54 8.32
C SER A 366 -8.02 -25.69 8.71
N THR A 367 -7.81 -24.44 9.13
CA THR A 367 -8.91 -23.54 9.47
C THR A 367 -9.72 -23.09 8.24
N LEU A 368 -9.13 -23.16 7.04
CA LEU A 368 -9.82 -22.80 5.80
C LEU A 368 -10.88 -23.82 5.38
N ASN A 369 -10.82 -25.06 5.87
CA ASN A 369 -11.75 -26.12 5.48
C ASN A 369 -13.21 -25.82 5.85
N ASN A 370 -13.43 -25.00 6.87
CA ASN A 370 -14.76 -24.61 7.37
C ASN A 370 -15.14 -23.17 6.97
N LEU A 371 -14.30 -22.51 6.18
CA LEU A 371 -14.53 -21.13 5.79
C LEU A 371 -15.36 -21.06 4.50
N THR A 372 -16.55 -20.49 4.60
CA THR A 372 -17.42 -20.22 3.46
C THR A 372 -17.52 -18.72 3.23
N MET A 373 -17.34 -18.29 2.00
CA MET A 373 -17.47 -16.89 1.58
C MET A 373 -18.32 -16.83 0.32
N ASP A 374 -19.18 -15.82 0.25
CA ASP A 374 -19.97 -15.51 -0.93
C ASP A 374 -20.10 -14.00 -1.10
N ALA A 375 -20.31 -13.54 -2.31
CA ALA A 375 -20.51 -12.14 -2.64
C ALA A 375 -21.58 -12.00 -3.72
N GLN A 376 -22.46 -11.00 -3.53
CA GLN A 376 -23.50 -10.66 -4.49
C GLN A 376 -23.27 -9.26 -5.04
N PHE A 377 -23.45 -9.11 -6.34
CA PHE A 377 -23.36 -7.85 -7.05
C PHE A 377 -24.77 -7.37 -7.37
N THR A 378 -25.14 -6.22 -6.81
CA THR A 378 -26.43 -5.57 -7.10
C THR A 378 -26.16 -4.20 -7.71
N ASP A 379 -26.96 -3.82 -8.71
CA ASP A 379 -26.84 -2.50 -9.32
C ASP A 379 -27.32 -1.41 -8.38
N ASN A 380 -26.59 -0.30 -8.36
CA ASN A 380 -27.01 0.90 -7.66
C ASN A 380 -27.85 1.78 -8.59
N ALA A 381 -29.03 2.19 -8.15
CA ALA A 381 -29.94 3.00 -8.95
C ALA A 381 -29.49 4.48 -9.08
N SER A 382 -28.50 4.93 -8.33
CA SER A 382 -27.97 6.30 -8.39
C SER A 382 -26.56 6.32 -8.91
N GLU A 383 -26.34 6.94 -10.06
CA GLU A 383 -25.02 7.14 -10.70
C GLU A 383 -24.32 8.42 -10.24
N ASP A 384 -24.44 8.82 -8.99
CA ASP A 384 -23.64 9.94 -8.48
C ASP A 384 -22.15 9.60 -8.48
N ALA A 385 -21.32 10.52 -8.94
CA ALA A 385 -19.88 10.35 -9.09
C ALA A 385 -19.13 9.94 -7.81
N GLY A 386 -19.77 9.98 -6.67
CA GLY A 386 -19.24 9.56 -5.38
C GLY A 386 -19.72 8.19 -4.90
N THR A 387 -20.68 7.56 -5.59
CA THR A 387 -21.23 6.26 -5.20
C THR A 387 -20.65 5.13 -6.05
N PHE A 388 -20.43 3.97 -5.42
CA PHE A 388 -20.09 2.76 -6.18
C PHE A 388 -21.26 2.36 -7.07
N HIS A 389 -20.98 1.88 -8.27
CA HIS A 389 -21.97 1.31 -9.18
C HIS A 389 -22.53 -0.02 -8.66
N THR A 390 -22.03 -0.49 -7.52
CA THR A 390 -22.37 -1.77 -6.92
C THR A 390 -22.69 -1.60 -5.44
N ASN A 391 -23.84 -2.10 -5.00
CA ASN A 391 -24.07 -2.46 -3.61
C ASN A 391 -23.64 -3.91 -3.41
N GLY A 392 -22.37 -4.14 -3.12
CA GLY A 392 -21.88 -5.47 -2.81
C GLY A 392 -22.34 -5.89 -1.40
N CYS A 393 -22.95 -7.06 -1.28
CA CYS A 393 -23.17 -7.71 0.00
C CYS A 393 -22.21 -8.90 0.12
N LEU A 394 -21.35 -8.87 1.12
CA LEU A 394 -20.50 -9.99 1.47
C LEU A 394 -21.13 -10.73 2.65
N LEU A 395 -21.57 -11.96 2.43
CA LEU A 395 -22.01 -12.85 3.49
C LEU A 395 -20.81 -13.67 3.96
N TYR A 396 -20.41 -13.43 5.18
CA TYR A 396 -19.36 -14.19 5.86
C TYR A 396 -20.02 -15.07 6.94
N THR A 397 -19.81 -16.36 6.88
CA THR A 397 -20.17 -17.28 7.96
C THR A 397 -18.91 -17.73 8.65
N SER A 398 -18.73 -17.29 9.88
CA SER A 398 -17.72 -17.88 10.78
C SER A 398 -18.03 -19.36 11.01
N PRO A 399 -17.05 -20.25 11.11
CA PRO A 399 -17.31 -21.57 11.61
C PRO A 399 -17.94 -21.45 12.99
N SER A 400 -19.05 -22.14 13.20
CA SER A 400 -19.63 -22.28 14.54
C SER A 400 -18.60 -22.89 15.48
N PRO A 401 -18.45 -22.40 16.72
CA PRO A 401 -17.46 -22.90 17.65
C PRO A 401 -17.62 -24.40 17.93
#